data_56b79cf4e161d8c36d716c8eb35d416b
#
_entry.id   56b79cf4e161d8c36d716c8eb35d416b
#
_cell.length_a   1.000
_cell.length_b   1.000
_cell.length_c   1.000
_cell.angle_alpha   90.00
_cell.angle_beta   90.00
_cell.angle_gamma   90.00
#
_symmetry.space_group_name_H-M   'P 1'
#
loop_
_entity.id
_entity.type
_entity.pdbx_description
1 polymer ?
#
loop_
_entity_poly.entity_id
_entity_poly.type
_entity_poly.pdbx_seq_one_letter_code
_entity_poly.pdbx_strand_id
1 'polypeptide(L)'
;AKELMKNPVDVSFENLGKDINSSYSERDPFITPLKTLLVFSSNRPDGNQCATPKKTGYTTDLYSSIYKNGKWTKAANLGNSINTPLNERICSMNEDASSLFLYIDNEETTKRGDVYASIAKSKVYDTPFSLSGLVNTGDEESSASVTSDGEALYFSSDREGGAGKRDLFVAKKLPDDSWGEPKRLKDNINTSLNEDFPLLVNNDRTMYFCSEGHNSMGGYDIFRSDWSDSLNNWGNPVNIGYPVNTPEDNYSISFTLRGDEGYMAAIRPEGLGDYDIYRIIFHQVSGGSYYVLKGNVLNSEVAGKPGEIKMVITNKKTKNLYGKYNISPRKKGKYCLVVTPGEYSIEISTPGAKTLTEELSFTDKNTRGEIVAKDFSLVSNSEAPKDEIKAPASSGKDQQKKK
;
A
#
# COMPACT_ATOMS: atom_id res chain seq x y z
N ALA A 1 5.33 -24.87 16.64
CA ALA A 1 5.61 -24.03 17.83
C ALA A 1 6.98 -24.31 18.46
N LYS A 2 7.19 -25.49 19.09
CA LYS A 2 8.41 -25.79 19.90
C LYS A 2 9.73 -25.54 19.15
N GLU A 3 9.80 -25.81 17.86
CA GLU A 3 11.03 -25.59 17.08
C GLU A 3 11.31 -24.11 16.84
N LEU A 4 10.28 -23.33 16.50
CA LEU A 4 10.39 -21.88 16.33
C LEU A 4 10.74 -21.18 17.64
N MET A 5 10.20 -21.64 18.78
CA MET A 5 10.52 -21.10 20.10
C MET A 5 11.98 -21.33 20.53
N LYS A 6 12.65 -22.37 20.01
CA LYS A 6 14.08 -22.62 20.31
C LYS A 6 15.01 -21.61 19.62
N ASN A 7 14.57 -21.05 18.50
CA ASN A 7 15.33 -20.11 17.69
C ASN A 7 14.55 -18.79 17.55
N PRO A 8 14.37 -18.02 18.63
CA PRO A 8 13.61 -16.79 18.57
C PRO A 8 14.29 -15.77 17.67
N VAL A 9 13.48 -14.99 16.95
CA VAL A 9 14.00 -13.83 16.24
C VAL A 9 14.33 -12.71 17.22
N ASP A 10 15.39 -11.97 16.93
CA ASP A 10 15.90 -10.91 17.79
C ASP A 10 15.08 -9.63 17.54
N VAL A 11 14.04 -9.45 18.36
CA VAL A 11 13.12 -8.32 18.27
C VAL A 11 12.78 -7.77 19.66
N SER A 12 12.39 -6.50 19.71
CA SER A 12 11.77 -5.90 20.89
C SER A 12 10.40 -5.34 20.56
N PHE A 13 9.51 -5.35 21.54
CA PHE A 13 8.16 -4.82 21.45
C PHE A 13 8.03 -3.55 22.29
N GLU A 14 7.40 -2.54 21.73
CA GLU A 14 7.09 -1.28 22.40
C GLU A 14 5.59 -1.01 22.27
N ASN A 15 4.85 -1.00 23.38
CA ASN A 15 3.45 -0.60 23.40
C ASN A 15 3.34 0.87 23.01
N LEU A 16 2.45 1.21 22.07
CA LEU A 16 2.31 2.61 21.60
C LEU A 16 1.66 3.55 22.62
N GLY A 17 1.22 3.02 23.76
CA GLY A 17 0.69 3.80 24.89
C GLY A 17 -0.69 4.40 24.64
N LYS A 18 -1.17 5.14 25.62
CA LYS A 18 -2.55 5.67 25.72
C LYS A 18 -2.95 6.68 24.62
N ASP A 19 -2.01 7.22 23.89
CA ASP A 19 -2.34 8.08 22.76
C ASP A 19 -2.87 7.27 21.55
N ILE A 20 -2.51 5.99 21.47
CA ILE A 20 -2.94 5.05 20.44
C ILE A 20 -3.88 4.00 21.04
N ASN A 21 -3.44 3.30 22.07
CA ASN A 21 -4.15 2.19 22.70
C ASN A 21 -5.14 2.68 23.78
N SER A 22 -6.16 1.89 24.04
CA SER A 22 -7.21 2.18 25.01
C SER A 22 -7.50 0.95 25.89
N SER A 23 -8.52 1.00 26.71
CA SER A 23 -9.03 -0.17 27.45
C SER A 23 -9.91 -1.09 26.59
N TYR A 24 -10.00 -0.83 25.31
CA TYR A 24 -10.72 -1.62 24.32
C TYR A 24 -9.74 -2.38 23.43
N SER A 25 -10.19 -2.83 22.27
CA SER A 25 -9.36 -3.60 21.35
C SER A 25 -8.92 -2.72 20.17
N GLU A 26 -7.60 -2.60 19.96
CA GLU A 26 -7.00 -1.96 18.81
C GLU A 26 -6.36 -3.01 17.91
N ARG A 27 -6.79 -3.06 16.62
CA ARG A 27 -6.39 -4.11 15.68
C ARG A 27 -5.96 -3.54 14.33
N ASP A 28 -5.40 -4.42 13.52
CA ASP A 28 -5.08 -4.19 12.10
C ASP A 28 -4.30 -2.88 11.85
N PRO A 29 -3.17 -2.64 12.55
CA PRO A 29 -2.43 -1.41 12.35
C PRO A 29 -1.80 -1.37 10.96
N PHE A 30 -2.04 -0.29 10.21
CA PHE A 30 -1.41 -0.04 8.93
C PHE A 30 -0.64 1.28 8.96
N ILE A 31 0.68 1.20 8.74
CA ILE A 31 1.57 2.35 8.76
C ILE A 31 2.00 2.73 7.34
N THR A 32 2.08 4.04 7.06
CA THR A 32 2.75 4.50 5.84
C THR A 32 4.25 4.18 5.89
N PRO A 33 4.88 3.82 4.75
CA PRO A 33 6.30 3.46 4.71
C PRO A 33 7.23 4.50 5.35
N LEU A 34 6.91 5.79 5.19
CA LEU A 34 7.67 6.90 5.80
C LEU A 34 7.27 7.22 7.25
N LYS A 35 6.47 6.38 7.90
CA LYS A 35 6.05 6.56 9.30
C LYS A 35 5.37 7.91 9.55
N THR A 36 4.55 8.37 8.62
CA THR A 36 3.86 9.66 8.75
C THR A 36 2.44 9.54 9.28
N LEU A 37 1.78 8.42 8.98
CA LEU A 37 0.40 8.13 9.32
C LEU A 37 0.29 6.66 9.76
N LEU A 38 -0.43 6.43 10.85
CA LEU A 38 -0.92 5.13 11.31
C LEU A 38 -2.44 5.15 11.20
N VAL A 39 -3.02 4.13 10.55
CA VAL A 39 -4.46 3.85 10.55
C VAL A 39 -4.67 2.49 11.20
N PHE A 40 -5.71 2.35 12.00
CA PHE A 40 -6.02 1.11 12.69
C PHE A 40 -7.50 1.00 13.02
N SER A 41 -7.95 -0.19 13.35
CA SER A 41 -9.32 -0.51 13.74
C SER A 41 -9.46 -0.52 15.26
N SER A 42 -10.54 0.03 15.80
CA SER A 42 -10.81 -0.04 17.25
C SER A 42 -12.30 -0.04 17.57
N ASN A 43 -12.68 -0.80 18.58
CA ASN A 43 -14.05 -0.82 19.11
C ASN A 43 -14.23 0.07 20.34
N ARG A 44 -13.41 1.12 20.48
CA ARG A 44 -13.55 2.13 21.54
C ARG A 44 -14.78 3.03 21.33
N PRO A 45 -15.36 3.60 22.38
CA PRO A 45 -16.57 4.44 22.26
C PRO A 45 -16.31 5.83 21.68
N ASP A 46 -15.08 6.35 21.75
CA ASP A 46 -14.73 7.74 21.41
C ASP A 46 -14.95 8.02 19.91
N GLY A 47 -16.07 8.70 19.59
CA GLY A 47 -16.44 9.04 18.22
C GLY A 47 -17.06 7.88 17.42
N ASN A 48 -17.27 6.72 18.04
CA ASN A 48 -17.90 5.57 17.42
C ASN A 48 -19.34 5.90 16.98
N GLN A 49 -19.72 5.44 15.79
CA GLN A 49 -21.03 5.72 15.20
C GLN A 49 -22.15 4.79 15.70
N CYS A 50 -21.81 3.72 16.42
CA CYS A 50 -22.78 2.85 17.06
C CYS A 50 -23.41 3.56 18.28
N ALA A 51 -24.71 3.84 18.21
CA ALA A 51 -25.44 4.59 19.26
C ALA A 51 -25.54 3.81 20.59
N THR A 52 -25.48 2.48 20.56
CA THR A 52 -25.62 1.62 21.73
C THR A 52 -24.62 0.48 21.66
N PRO A 53 -23.87 0.22 22.76
CA PRO A 53 -22.97 -0.93 22.77
C PRO A 53 -23.78 -2.23 22.68
N LYS A 54 -23.32 -3.13 21.82
CA LYS A 54 -23.78 -4.51 21.77
C LYS A 54 -23.26 -5.29 22.98
N LYS A 55 -23.67 -6.54 23.17
CA LYS A 55 -23.14 -7.43 24.23
C LYS A 55 -21.61 -7.58 24.18
N THR A 56 -21.02 -7.43 23.00
CA THR A 56 -19.58 -7.54 22.71
C THR A 56 -18.82 -6.20 22.73
N GLY A 57 -19.48 -5.08 23.05
CA GLY A 57 -18.91 -3.75 22.99
C GLY A 57 -19.47 -2.90 21.83
N TYR A 58 -18.72 -1.88 21.42
CA TYR A 58 -19.08 -1.05 20.29
C TYR A 58 -18.67 -1.73 18.97
N THR A 59 -19.27 -1.28 17.84
CA THR A 59 -18.77 -1.66 16.52
C THR A 59 -17.33 -1.19 16.32
N THR A 60 -16.64 -1.80 15.40
CA THR A 60 -15.26 -1.42 15.07
C THR A 60 -15.28 -0.26 14.09
N ASP A 61 -14.58 0.81 14.43
CA ASP A 61 -14.36 2.01 13.59
C ASP A 61 -12.89 2.16 13.24
N LEU A 62 -12.59 2.92 12.18
CA LEU A 62 -11.23 3.29 11.81
C LEU A 62 -10.78 4.57 12.53
N TYR A 63 -9.57 4.51 13.06
CA TYR A 63 -8.87 5.61 13.72
C TYR A 63 -7.54 5.88 13.03
N SER A 64 -7.03 7.08 13.19
CA SER A 64 -5.71 7.46 12.68
C SER A 64 -4.90 8.28 13.66
N SER A 65 -3.58 8.20 13.52
CA SER A 65 -2.62 9.04 14.23
C SER A 65 -1.50 9.48 13.31
N ILE A 66 -1.01 10.69 13.52
CA ILE A 66 0.07 11.30 12.73
C ILE A 66 1.36 11.26 13.55
N TYR A 67 2.46 10.82 12.93
CA TYR A 67 3.77 10.90 13.57
C TYR A 67 4.35 12.30 13.40
N LYS A 68 4.57 12.99 14.51
CA LYS A 68 5.07 14.35 14.52
C LYS A 68 5.99 14.60 15.71
N ASN A 69 7.12 15.27 15.48
CA ASN A 69 8.09 15.61 16.53
C ASN A 69 8.54 14.37 17.34
N GLY A 70 8.78 13.25 16.67
CA GLY A 70 9.29 12.03 17.30
C GLY A 70 8.26 11.17 18.04
N LYS A 71 6.95 11.50 17.98
CA LYS A 71 5.87 10.75 18.66
C LYS A 71 4.59 10.71 17.84
N TRP A 72 3.74 9.75 18.13
CA TRP A 72 2.37 9.68 17.65
C TRP A 72 1.49 10.72 18.34
N THR A 73 0.61 11.36 17.59
CA THR A 73 -0.47 12.18 18.15
C THR A 73 -1.56 11.29 18.74
N LYS A 74 -2.42 11.86 19.61
CA LYS A 74 -3.61 11.14 20.06
C LYS A 74 -4.42 10.65 18.87
N ALA A 75 -4.85 9.38 18.92
CA ALA A 75 -5.69 8.79 17.88
C ALA A 75 -7.00 9.55 17.71
N ALA A 76 -7.42 9.73 16.49
CA ALA A 76 -8.67 10.39 16.11
C ALA A 76 -9.49 9.47 15.21
N ASN A 77 -10.80 9.40 15.44
CA ASN A 77 -11.75 8.71 14.57
C ASN A 77 -11.72 9.33 13.16
N LEU A 78 -11.77 8.51 12.11
CA LEU A 78 -11.74 8.99 10.71
C LEU A 78 -13.04 9.70 10.28
N GLY A 79 -14.07 9.67 11.13
CA GLY A 79 -15.32 10.38 10.91
C GLY A 79 -16.34 9.66 10.04
N ASN A 80 -17.52 10.26 9.94
CA ASN A 80 -18.74 9.65 9.38
C ASN A 80 -18.70 9.39 7.86
N SER A 81 -17.69 9.91 7.16
CA SER A 81 -17.51 9.56 5.74
C SER A 81 -16.99 8.13 5.57
N ILE A 82 -16.25 7.64 6.54
CA ILE A 82 -15.64 6.29 6.56
C ILE A 82 -16.39 5.38 7.52
N ASN A 83 -16.53 5.81 8.76
CA ASN A 83 -17.13 5.03 9.83
C ASN A 83 -18.66 5.13 9.80
N THR A 84 -19.34 4.01 9.93
CA THR A 84 -20.78 3.84 9.92
C THR A 84 -21.25 3.13 11.19
N PRO A 85 -22.54 2.85 11.39
CA PRO A 85 -22.98 1.96 12.48
C PRO A 85 -22.60 0.48 12.31
N LEU A 86 -21.87 0.12 11.25
CA LEU A 86 -21.39 -1.24 10.98
C LEU A 86 -20.00 -1.47 11.59
N ASN A 87 -19.35 -2.57 11.23
CA ASN A 87 -17.95 -2.81 11.57
C ASN A 87 -17.07 -2.45 10.38
N GLU A 88 -16.19 -1.48 10.55
CA GLU A 88 -15.17 -1.12 9.59
C GLU A 88 -13.79 -1.56 10.10
N ARG A 89 -13.04 -2.31 9.27
CA ARG A 89 -11.67 -2.71 9.55
C ARG A 89 -10.75 -2.29 8.41
N ILE A 90 -9.57 -1.78 8.74
CA ILE A 90 -8.57 -1.48 7.71
C ILE A 90 -7.98 -2.78 7.16
N CYS A 91 -7.98 -2.93 5.84
CA CYS A 91 -7.27 -4.00 5.14
C CYS A 91 -5.88 -3.55 4.72
N SER A 92 -5.81 -2.41 4.06
CA SER A 92 -4.55 -1.81 3.60
C SER A 92 -4.74 -0.35 3.19
N MET A 93 -3.64 0.31 2.90
CA MET A 93 -3.62 1.60 2.21
C MET A 93 -2.42 1.66 1.27
N ASN A 94 -2.50 2.46 0.23
CA ASN A 94 -1.34 2.68 -0.63
C ASN A 94 -0.26 3.53 0.08
N GLU A 95 0.96 3.52 -0.45
CA GLU A 95 2.15 4.11 0.19
C GLU A 95 1.99 5.59 0.59
N ASP A 96 1.25 6.38 -0.19
CA ASP A 96 1.00 7.81 0.07
C ASP A 96 -0.30 8.08 0.82
N ALA A 97 -0.97 7.03 1.30
CA ALA A 97 -2.26 7.07 2.01
C ALA A 97 -3.36 7.80 1.22
N SER A 98 -3.31 7.80 -0.10
CA SER A 98 -4.37 8.39 -0.94
C SER A 98 -5.56 7.46 -1.16
N SER A 99 -5.41 6.18 -0.86
CA SER A 99 -6.48 5.19 -0.94
C SER A 99 -6.43 4.28 0.27
N LEU A 100 -7.60 3.97 0.83
CA LEU A 100 -7.79 2.95 1.85
C LEU A 100 -8.57 1.79 1.24
N PHE A 101 -8.20 0.58 1.63
CA PHE A 101 -9.01 -0.61 1.45
C PHE A 101 -9.50 -1.05 2.82
N LEU A 102 -10.78 -1.29 2.94
CA LEU A 102 -11.42 -1.61 4.20
C LEU A 102 -12.44 -2.72 4.03
N TYR A 103 -12.57 -3.52 5.06
CA TYR A 103 -13.62 -4.52 5.20
C TYR A 103 -14.79 -3.88 5.93
N ILE A 104 -16.00 -4.06 5.42
CA ILE A 104 -17.23 -3.61 6.07
C ILE A 104 -18.15 -4.80 6.26
N ASP A 105 -18.55 -5.05 7.49
CA ASP A 105 -19.42 -6.15 7.87
C ASP A 105 -20.62 -5.66 8.68
N ASN A 106 -21.76 -6.28 8.41
CA ASN A 106 -22.96 -6.11 9.22
C ASN A 106 -23.32 -7.44 9.91
N GLU A 107 -22.86 -7.61 11.13
CA GLU A 107 -23.12 -8.79 11.95
C GLU A 107 -24.63 -9.09 12.17
N GLU A 108 -25.53 -8.13 11.91
CA GLU A 108 -26.97 -8.30 12.07
C GLU A 108 -27.63 -8.92 10.83
N THR A 109 -26.91 -9.04 9.72
CA THR A 109 -27.42 -9.63 8.48
C THR A 109 -26.77 -10.98 8.20
N THR A 110 -27.42 -11.77 7.37
CA THR A 110 -26.86 -13.02 6.84
C THR A 110 -25.85 -12.77 5.72
N LYS A 111 -25.71 -11.51 5.26
CA LYS A 111 -24.73 -11.12 4.25
C LYS A 111 -23.37 -11.00 4.92
N ARG A 112 -22.40 -11.73 4.39
CA ARG A 112 -21.00 -11.66 4.83
C ARG A 112 -20.38 -10.32 4.43
N GLY A 113 -19.26 -9.97 5.06
CA GLY A 113 -18.58 -8.74 4.78
C GLY A 113 -17.83 -8.71 3.45
N ASP A 114 -17.69 -7.54 2.92
CA ASP A 114 -17.08 -7.25 1.62
C ASP A 114 -15.90 -6.27 1.78
N VAL A 115 -15.03 -6.23 0.76
CA VAL A 115 -13.95 -5.24 0.66
C VAL A 115 -14.43 -4.00 -0.10
N TYR A 116 -14.14 -2.84 0.48
CA TYR A 116 -14.44 -1.53 -0.06
C TYR A 116 -13.16 -0.73 -0.25
N ALA A 117 -13.22 0.26 -1.13
CA ALA A 117 -12.15 1.23 -1.29
C ALA A 117 -12.64 2.65 -1.01
N SER A 118 -11.78 3.48 -0.44
CA SER A 118 -12.02 4.91 -0.27
C SER A 118 -10.81 5.70 -0.76
N ILE A 119 -11.07 6.82 -1.41
CA ILE A 119 -10.04 7.69 -1.99
C ILE A 119 -10.01 9.02 -1.24
N ALA A 120 -8.81 9.45 -0.85
CA ALA A 120 -8.65 10.73 -0.17
C ALA A 120 -8.77 11.91 -1.15
N LYS A 121 -9.65 12.87 -0.81
CA LYS A 121 -9.72 14.20 -1.44
C LYS A 121 -9.24 15.24 -0.42
N SER A 122 -8.17 15.95 -0.72
CA SER A 122 -7.64 16.99 0.17
C SER A 122 -7.40 16.53 1.62
N LYS A 123 -6.90 15.32 1.81
CA LYS A 123 -6.64 14.64 3.10
C LYS A 123 -7.89 14.15 3.86
N VAL A 124 -9.06 14.23 3.27
CA VAL A 124 -10.28 13.61 3.81
C VAL A 124 -10.66 12.46 2.90
N TYR A 125 -10.96 11.32 3.48
CA TYR A 125 -11.39 10.15 2.73
C TYR A 125 -12.88 10.28 2.37
N ASP A 126 -13.20 9.97 1.11
CA ASP A 126 -14.59 9.91 0.65
C ASP A 126 -15.31 8.67 1.21
N THR A 127 -16.64 8.66 1.10
CA THR A 127 -17.45 7.48 1.41
C THR A 127 -16.93 6.26 0.65
N PRO A 128 -16.72 5.12 1.33
CA PRO A 128 -16.24 3.91 0.70
C PRO A 128 -17.20 3.41 -0.38
N PHE A 129 -16.65 2.88 -1.46
CA PHE A 129 -17.40 2.23 -2.53
C PHE A 129 -17.01 0.75 -2.61
N SER A 130 -18.01 -0.11 -2.85
CA SER A 130 -17.78 -1.55 -3.03
C SER A 130 -16.93 -1.80 -4.27
N LEU A 131 -16.06 -2.79 -4.21
CA LEU A 131 -15.34 -3.26 -5.38
C LEU A 131 -16.30 -4.03 -6.31
N SER A 132 -15.86 -4.33 -7.54
CA SER A 132 -16.71 -4.99 -8.52
C SER A 132 -17.20 -6.37 -8.04
N GLY A 133 -18.33 -6.85 -8.58
CA GLY A 133 -18.89 -8.15 -8.26
C GLY A 133 -18.02 -9.38 -8.63
N LEU A 134 -16.89 -9.17 -9.31
CA LEU A 134 -15.88 -10.22 -9.48
C LEU A 134 -14.94 -10.31 -8.26
N VAL A 135 -14.75 -9.20 -7.52
CA VAL A 135 -14.00 -9.19 -6.27
C VAL A 135 -14.92 -9.51 -5.11
N ASN A 136 -15.97 -8.71 -4.90
CA ASN A 136 -16.97 -8.95 -3.86
C ASN A 136 -18.06 -9.88 -4.40
N THR A 137 -18.26 -11.01 -3.75
CA THR A 137 -19.21 -12.05 -4.19
C THR A 137 -20.37 -12.21 -3.21
N GLY A 138 -21.01 -13.37 -3.18
CA GLY A 138 -21.96 -13.74 -2.13
C GLY A 138 -21.27 -14.38 -0.92
N ASP A 139 -19.98 -14.63 -1.03
CA ASP A 139 -19.11 -15.17 0.00
C ASP A 139 -18.40 -14.03 0.76
N GLU A 140 -17.47 -14.33 1.65
CA GLU A 140 -16.76 -13.33 2.44
C GLU A 140 -15.43 -12.95 1.78
N GLU A 141 -15.23 -11.66 1.57
CA GLU A 141 -13.96 -11.06 1.19
C GLU A 141 -13.41 -10.25 2.38
N SER A 142 -12.43 -10.80 3.11
CA SER A 142 -12.04 -10.29 4.43
C SER A 142 -10.92 -9.27 4.43
N SER A 143 -10.08 -9.27 3.42
CA SER A 143 -8.91 -8.38 3.36
C SER A 143 -8.44 -8.17 1.91
N ALA A 144 -7.75 -7.06 1.65
CA ALA A 144 -7.19 -6.76 0.34
C ALA A 144 -5.96 -5.86 0.43
N SER A 145 -5.05 -6.00 -0.54
CA SER A 145 -3.89 -5.14 -0.76
C SER A 145 -3.67 -4.95 -2.25
N VAL A 146 -3.40 -3.73 -2.66
CA VAL A 146 -3.16 -3.37 -4.06
C VAL A 146 -1.66 -3.22 -4.31
N THR A 147 -1.21 -3.57 -5.52
CA THR A 147 0.17 -3.30 -5.97
C THR A 147 0.46 -1.79 -6.02
N SER A 148 1.73 -1.41 -5.91
CA SER A 148 2.18 -0.01 -5.92
C SER A 148 1.79 0.73 -7.21
N ASP A 149 1.66 0.02 -8.34
CA ASP A 149 1.16 0.54 -9.61
C ASP A 149 -0.38 0.54 -9.71
N GLY A 150 -1.10 -0.04 -8.74
CA GLY A 150 -2.55 -0.11 -8.76
C GLY A 150 -3.13 -1.10 -9.78
N GLU A 151 -2.30 -1.91 -10.45
CA GLU A 151 -2.71 -2.79 -11.56
C GLU A 151 -3.13 -4.20 -11.11
N ALA A 152 -2.85 -4.58 -9.85
CA ALA A 152 -3.30 -5.86 -9.31
C ALA A 152 -3.77 -5.72 -7.86
N LEU A 153 -4.85 -6.40 -7.54
CA LEU A 153 -5.43 -6.50 -6.20
C LEU A 153 -5.24 -7.93 -5.69
N TYR A 154 -4.56 -8.09 -4.58
CA TYR A 154 -4.49 -9.32 -3.82
C TYR A 154 -5.53 -9.27 -2.71
N PHE A 155 -6.31 -10.31 -2.55
CA PHE A 155 -7.38 -10.32 -1.56
C PHE A 155 -7.67 -11.73 -1.06
N SER A 156 -8.33 -11.83 0.07
CA SER A 156 -8.72 -13.08 0.69
C SER A 156 -10.22 -13.31 0.54
N SER A 157 -10.60 -14.54 0.18
CA SER A 157 -12.00 -14.91 -0.03
C SER A 157 -12.24 -16.38 0.31
N ASP A 158 -13.43 -16.71 0.84
CA ASP A 158 -13.89 -18.09 1.06
C ASP A 158 -14.79 -18.60 -0.06
N ARG A 159 -14.69 -17.97 -1.25
CA ARG A 159 -15.43 -18.37 -2.46
C ARG A 159 -15.16 -19.80 -2.90
N GLU A 160 -16.10 -20.38 -3.62
CA GLU A 160 -15.93 -21.68 -4.23
C GLU A 160 -14.70 -21.75 -5.15
N GLY A 161 -14.03 -22.91 -5.16
CA GLY A 161 -12.80 -23.14 -5.94
C GLY A 161 -11.51 -22.86 -5.19
N GLY A 162 -11.56 -22.54 -3.90
CA GLY A 162 -10.42 -22.48 -3.00
C GLY A 162 -9.77 -23.84 -2.73
N ALA A 163 -8.59 -23.84 -2.10
CA ALA A 163 -7.92 -25.02 -1.58
C ALA A 163 -8.34 -25.32 -0.13
N GLY A 164 -8.61 -24.25 0.64
CA GLY A 164 -9.04 -24.27 2.02
C GLY A 164 -10.44 -23.70 2.20
N LYS A 165 -10.63 -23.06 3.36
CA LYS A 165 -11.87 -22.31 3.65
C LYS A 165 -11.75 -20.88 3.13
N ARG A 166 -10.60 -20.26 3.41
CA ARG A 166 -10.26 -18.90 2.93
C ARG A 166 -8.92 -18.95 2.24
N ASP A 167 -8.86 -18.44 1.03
CA ASP A 167 -7.68 -18.47 0.16
C ASP A 167 -7.32 -17.08 -0.33
N LEU A 168 -6.07 -16.89 -0.71
CA LEU A 168 -5.60 -15.67 -1.36
C LEU A 168 -5.80 -15.75 -2.88
N PHE A 169 -6.36 -14.68 -3.43
CA PHE A 169 -6.62 -14.47 -4.84
C PHE A 169 -5.92 -13.22 -5.35
N VAL A 170 -5.75 -13.12 -6.67
CA VAL A 170 -5.27 -11.93 -7.34
C VAL A 170 -6.18 -11.59 -8.52
N ALA A 171 -6.66 -10.35 -8.58
CA ALA A 171 -7.38 -9.78 -9.73
C ALA A 171 -6.50 -8.73 -10.40
N LYS A 172 -6.48 -8.69 -11.73
CA LYS A 172 -5.78 -7.66 -12.51
C LYS A 172 -6.76 -6.56 -12.89
N LYS A 173 -6.30 -5.33 -12.89
CA LYS A 173 -7.08 -4.20 -13.34
C LYS A 173 -7.27 -4.24 -14.86
N LEU A 174 -8.48 -3.95 -15.32
CA LEU A 174 -8.84 -3.88 -16.73
C LEU A 174 -8.73 -2.43 -17.25
N PRO A 175 -8.71 -2.22 -18.58
CA PRO A 175 -8.59 -0.88 -19.17
C PRO A 175 -9.72 0.09 -18.84
N ASP A 176 -10.85 -0.41 -18.36
CA ASP A 176 -12.02 0.37 -17.92
C ASP A 176 -12.00 0.65 -16.40
N ASP A 177 -10.87 0.42 -15.74
CA ASP A 177 -10.65 0.54 -14.29
C ASP A 177 -11.40 -0.49 -13.42
N SER A 178 -12.13 -1.42 -14.00
CA SER A 178 -12.71 -2.56 -13.27
C SER A 178 -11.68 -3.63 -12.94
N TRP A 179 -12.02 -4.54 -12.02
CA TRP A 179 -11.21 -5.72 -11.71
C TRP A 179 -11.61 -6.89 -12.61
N GLY A 180 -10.63 -7.54 -13.22
CA GLY A 180 -10.82 -8.74 -14.03
C GLY A 180 -11.06 -9.99 -13.18
N GLU A 181 -11.24 -11.12 -13.85
CA GLU A 181 -11.48 -12.42 -13.20
C GLU A 181 -10.37 -12.78 -12.22
N PRO A 182 -10.68 -13.00 -10.92
CA PRO A 182 -9.70 -13.37 -9.92
C PRO A 182 -9.09 -14.74 -10.18
N LYS A 183 -7.82 -14.86 -9.89
CA LYS A 183 -7.08 -16.12 -9.93
C LYS A 183 -6.60 -16.47 -8.55
N ARG A 184 -6.90 -17.68 -8.09
CA ARG A 184 -6.37 -18.21 -6.85
C ARG A 184 -4.83 -18.28 -6.93
N LEU A 185 -4.14 -17.89 -5.87
CA LEU A 185 -2.70 -18.11 -5.77
C LEU A 185 -2.41 -19.61 -5.68
N LYS A 186 -1.17 -20.01 -6.03
CA LYS A 186 -0.79 -21.42 -6.09
C LYS A 186 -0.75 -22.08 -4.71
N ASP A 187 -0.70 -23.40 -4.72
CA ASP A 187 -0.74 -24.26 -3.53
C ASP A 187 0.51 -24.14 -2.62
N ASN A 188 1.55 -23.47 -3.08
CA ASN A 188 2.65 -23.11 -2.21
C ASN A 188 2.35 -21.89 -1.31
N ILE A 189 1.28 -21.13 -1.62
CA ILE A 189 0.77 -20.03 -0.79
C ILE A 189 -0.49 -20.47 -0.06
N ASN A 190 -1.50 -20.93 -0.81
CA ASN A 190 -2.76 -21.42 -0.25
C ASN A 190 -2.64 -22.87 0.20
N THR A 191 -3.18 -23.17 1.37
CA THR A 191 -3.22 -24.50 1.96
C THR A 191 -4.64 -25.04 2.04
N SER A 192 -4.86 -26.13 2.73
CA SER A 192 -6.22 -26.65 3.04
C SER A 192 -6.87 -25.94 4.23
N LEU A 193 -6.21 -24.97 4.83
CA LEU A 193 -6.69 -24.18 5.96
C LEU A 193 -7.01 -22.73 5.50
N ASN A 194 -6.85 -21.77 6.37
CA ASN A 194 -7.16 -20.38 6.07
C ASN A 194 -5.90 -19.57 5.77
N GLU A 195 -5.92 -18.78 4.71
CA GLU A 195 -4.94 -17.75 4.39
C GLU A 195 -5.63 -16.39 4.28
N ASP A 196 -5.08 -15.36 4.94
CA ASP A 196 -5.70 -14.03 5.03
C ASP A 196 -4.66 -12.89 5.11
N PHE A 197 -5.11 -11.65 5.08
CA PHE A 197 -4.33 -10.43 5.27
C PHE A 197 -3.09 -10.30 4.36
N PRO A 198 -3.23 -10.41 3.02
CA PRO A 198 -2.13 -10.19 2.11
C PRO A 198 -1.66 -8.73 2.20
N LEU A 199 -0.35 -8.53 2.39
CA LEU A 199 0.30 -7.24 2.42
C LEU A 199 1.48 -7.25 1.47
N LEU A 200 1.45 -6.38 0.46
CA LEU A 200 2.55 -6.21 -0.48
C LEU A 200 3.49 -5.11 0.00
N VAL A 201 4.79 -5.39 -0.01
CA VAL A 201 5.84 -4.45 0.36
C VAL A 201 7.05 -4.60 -0.57
N ASN A 202 8.04 -3.73 -0.42
CA ASN A 202 9.28 -3.79 -1.18
C ASN A 202 9.03 -3.78 -2.70
N ASN A 203 8.27 -2.79 -3.18
CA ASN A 203 7.85 -2.65 -4.58
C ASN A 203 7.16 -3.92 -5.10
N ASP A 204 6.23 -4.46 -4.32
CA ASP A 204 5.45 -5.66 -4.65
C ASP A 204 6.27 -6.95 -4.81
N ARG A 205 7.53 -6.95 -4.30
CA ARG A 205 8.44 -8.10 -4.40
C ARG A 205 8.40 -9.01 -3.18
N THR A 206 7.77 -8.56 -2.10
CA THR A 206 7.59 -9.32 -0.87
C THR A 206 6.13 -9.25 -0.45
N MET A 207 5.53 -10.38 -0.17
CA MET A 207 4.19 -10.50 0.38
C MET A 207 4.28 -11.07 1.80
N TYR A 208 3.67 -10.37 2.74
CA TYR A 208 3.30 -10.93 4.04
C TYR A 208 1.83 -11.33 4.01
N PHE A 209 1.50 -12.39 4.69
CA PHE A 209 0.11 -12.85 4.85
C PHE A 209 0.01 -13.70 6.12
N CYS A 210 -1.16 -13.92 6.64
CA CYS A 210 -1.33 -14.88 7.73
C CYS A 210 -1.93 -16.20 7.23
N SER A 211 -1.56 -17.29 7.88
CA SER A 211 -2.05 -18.62 7.57
C SER A 211 -2.15 -19.50 8.83
N GLU A 212 -3.19 -20.32 8.88
CA GLU A 212 -3.33 -21.40 9.87
C GLU A 212 -2.56 -22.66 9.40
N GLY A 213 -2.15 -22.68 8.12
CA GLY A 213 -1.43 -23.78 7.49
C GLY A 213 0.09 -23.67 7.61
N HIS A 214 0.79 -24.26 6.65
CA HIS A 214 2.26 -24.32 6.61
C HIS A 214 2.83 -24.85 7.93
N ASN A 215 3.87 -24.18 8.46
CA ASN A 215 4.46 -24.48 9.77
C ASN A 215 3.99 -23.50 10.85
N SER A 216 2.68 -23.22 10.91
CA SER A 216 2.07 -22.38 11.94
C SER A 216 2.39 -22.89 13.35
N MET A 217 2.47 -21.97 14.31
CA MET A 217 2.69 -22.27 15.73
C MET A 217 1.40 -22.62 16.47
N GLY A 218 0.27 -22.15 15.98
CA GLY A 218 -1.03 -22.33 16.62
C GLY A 218 -2.16 -21.97 15.68
N GLY A 219 -2.82 -20.85 15.89
CA GLY A 219 -3.81 -20.29 14.99
C GLY A 219 -3.19 -19.65 13.73
N TYR A 220 -3.63 -18.46 13.40
CA TYR A 220 -2.98 -17.68 12.35
C TYR A 220 -1.58 -17.24 12.75
N ASP A 221 -0.60 -17.55 11.92
CA ASP A 221 0.76 -17.03 11.99
C ASP A 221 1.04 -16.15 10.77
N ILE A 222 1.92 -15.18 10.92
CA ILE A 222 2.38 -14.32 9.83
C ILE A 222 3.53 -15.01 9.08
N PHE A 223 3.38 -15.08 7.75
CA PHE A 223 4.35 -15.62 6.81
C PHE A 223 4.84 -14.56 5.85
N ARG A 224 6.04 -14.77 5.35
CA ARG A 224 6.67 -13.97 4.29
C ARG A 224 6.93 -14.84 3.08
N SER A 225 6.57 -14.35 1.89
CA SER A 225 6.96 -14.92 0.60
C SER A 225 7.55 -13.84 -0.30
N ASP A 226 8.65 -14.19 -1.00
CA ASP A 226 9.29 -13.27 -1.93
C ASP A 226 8.99 -13.70 -3.37
N TRP A 227 8.75 -12.73 -4.25
CA TRP A 227 8.51 -12.97 -5.67
C TRP A 227 9.78 -13.47 -6.36
N SER A 228 9.65 -14.53 -7.11
CA SER A 228 10.72 -15.13 -7.92
C SER A 228 10.49 -14.87 -9.41
N ASP A 229 11.35 -14.09 -10.04
CA ASP A 229 11.27 -13.83 -11.48
C ASP A 229 11.49 -15.12 -12.30
N SER A 230 12.36 -16.01 -11.86
CA SER A 230 12.63 -17.28 -12.53
C SER A 230 11.43 -18.22 -12.52
N LEU A 231 10.62 -18.18 -11.47
CA LEU A 231 9.40 -18.99 -11.33
C LEU A 231 8.17 -18.25 -11.85
N ASN A 232 8.28 -16.94 -12.09
CA ASN A 232 7.16 -16.03 -12.33
C ASN A 232 6.01 -16.28 -11.33
N ASN A 233 6.38 -16.36 -10.05
CA ASN A 233 5.48 -16.72 -8.96
C ASN A 233 6.07 -16.37 -7.60
N TRP A 234 5.24 -16.38 -6.58
CA TRP A 234 5.65 -16.33 -5.18
C TRP A 234 6.47 -17.58 -4.79
N GLY A 235 7.54 -17.37 -4.04
CA GLY A 235 8.34 -18.43 -3.45
C GLY A 235 7.60 -19.15 -2.31
N ASN A 236 8.24 -20.17 -1.72
CA ASN A 236 7.68 -20.85 -0.56
C ASN A 236 7.64 -19.91 0.64
N PRO A 237 6.52 -19.86 1.38
CA PRO A 237 6.40 -19.01 2.55
C PRO A 237 7.35 -19.43 3.68
N VAL A 238 7.82 -18.42 4.42
CA VAL A 238 8.65 -18.60 5.61
C VAL A 238 7.90 -17.97 6.79
N ASN A 239 7.70 -18.75 7.87
CA ASN A 239 7.18 -18.23 9.13
C ASN A 239 8.14 -17.17 9.69
N ILE A 240 7.64 -15.99 10.05
CA ILE A 240 8.50 -14.88 10.50
C ILE A 240 9.04 -15.07 11.93
N GLY A 241 8.60 -16.14 12.61
CA GLY A 241 9.22 -16.67 13.82
C GLY A 241 8.70 -16.09 15.13
N TYR A 242 9.02 -16.81 16.22
CA TYR A 242 8.75 -16.39 17.60
C TYR A 242 9.75 -15.29 18.03
N PRO A 243 9.35 -14.22 18.77
CA PRO A 243 8.05 -14.02 19.41
C PRO A 243 7.10 -13.09 18.63
N VAL A 244 7.31 -12.90 17.34
CA VAL A 244 6.34 -12.16 16.49
C VAL A 244 5.12 -13.04 16.28
N ASN A 245 5.32 -14.28 15.87
CA ASN A 245 4.31 -15.32 15.89
C ASN A 245 4.31 -16.04 17.24
N THR A 246 3.13 -16.40 17.73
CA THR A 246 2.87 -17.06 18.99
C THR A 246 1.87 -18.20 18.80
N PRO A 247 1.58 -19.04 19.80
CA PRO A 247 0.50 -20.02 19.68
C PRO A 247 -0.91 -19.43 19.54
N GLU A 248 -1.10 -18.17 19.85
CA GLU A 248 -2.33 -17.41 19.61
C GLU A 248 -2.36 -16.88 18.19
N ASP A 249 -3.52 -16.36 17.75
CA ASP A 249 -3.70 -15.76 16.44
C ASP A 249 -2.84 -14.49 16.26
N ASN A 250 -2.06 -14.47 15.19
CA ASN A 250 -1.26 -13.34 14.75
C ASN A 250 -1.70 -12.94 13.33
N TYR A 251 -2.56 -11.93 13.22
CA TYR A 251 -3.28 -11.66 11.98
C TYR A 251 -2.53 -10.79 10.98
N SER A 252 -2.09 -9.62 11.39
CA SER A 252 -1.55 -8.63 10.47
C SER A 252 -0.32 -7.93 11.03
N ILE A 253 0.58 -7.56 10.15
CA ILE A 253 1.73 -6.71 10.46
C ILE A 253 1.90 -5.73 9.31
N SER A 254 2.25 -4.48 9.62
CA SER A 254 2.66 -3.51 8.61
C SER A 254 4.07 -3.00 8.93
N PHE A 255 4.81 -2.59 7.93
CA PHE A 255 6.20 -2.22 8.08
C PHE A 255 6.47 -0.78 7.65
N THR A 256 7.43 -0.17 8.33
CA THR A 256 8.09 1.00 7.74
C THR A 256 8.92 0.53 6.54
N LEU A 257 9.25 1.48 5.69
CA LEU A 257 10.02 1.24 4.49
C LEU A 257 11.33 0.47 4.70
N ARG A 258 11.98 0.71 5.84
CA ARG A 258 13.27 0.09 6.17
C ARG A 258 13.13 -1.39 6.55
N GLY A 259 11.91 -1.82 6.90
CA GLY A 259 11.65 -3.18 7.37
C GLY A 259 12.24 -3.52 8.75
N ASP A 260 12.92 -2.57 9.40
CA ASP A 260 13.46 -2.73 10.75
C ASP A 260 12.43 -2.38 11.84
N GLU A 261 11.31 -1.75 11.46
CA GLU A 261 10.18 -1.49 12.32
C GLU A 261 8.90 -2.09 11.72
N GLY A 262 8.20 -2.90 12.51
CA GLY A 262 6.87 -3.41 12.20
C GLY A 262 5.84 -2.88 13.20
N TYR A 263 4.57 -2.94 12.84
CA TYR A 263 3.43 -2.59 13.69
C TYR A 263 2.42 -3.72 13.62
N MET A 264 2.04 -4.27 14.76
CA MET A 264 1.04 -5.32 14.86
C MET A 264 0.18 -5.14 16.11
N ALA A 265 -0.97 -5.78 16.12
CA ALA A 265 -1.81 -5.93 17.31
C ALA A 265 -1.43 -7.21 18.05
N ALA A 266 -1.33 -7.14 19.36
CA ALA A 266 -1.04 -8.29 20.19
C ALA A 266 -1.68 -8.16 21.60
N ILE A 267 -1.95 -9.29 22.25
CA ILE A 267 -2.30 -9.37 23.65
C ILE A 267 -1.01 -9.64 24.44
N ARG A 268 -0.62 -8.72 25.30
CA ARG A 268 0.58 -8.83 26.12
C ARG A 268 0.31 -8.35 27.55
N PRO A 269 1.06 -8.82 28.56
CA PRO A 269 0.81 -8.48 29.96
C PRO A 269 0.83 -6.98 30.30
N GLU A 270 1.61 -6.20 29.53
CA GLU A 270 1.73 -4.74 29.67
C GLU A 270 0.67 -3.96 28.88
N GLY A 271 -0.28 -4.64 28.22
CA GLY A 271 -1.35 -4.03 27.44
C GLY A 271 -2.33 -3.22 28.28
N LEU A 272 -3.05 -2.32 27.63
CA LEU A 272 -4.09 -1.47 28.23
C LEU A 272 -5.49 -2.05 28.05
N GLY A 273 -5.72 -2.79 26.96
CA GLY A 273 -6.97 -3.43 26.60
C GLY A 273 -6.80 -4.91 26.24
N ASP A 274 -7.69 -5.43 25.38
CA ASP A 274 -7.57 -6.80 24.87
C ASP A 274 -6.40 -6.90 23.88
N TYR A 275 -6.57 -6.31 22.69
CA TYR A 275 -5.49 -6.15 21.72
C TYR A 275 -5.00 -4.72 21.75
N ASP A 276 -3.69 -4.56 21.91
CA ASP A 276 -3.00 -3.28 21.79
C ASP A 276 -2.09 -3.27 20.57
N ILE A 277 -1.85 -2.09 20.01
CA ILE A 277 -0.87 -1.93 18.93
C ILE A 277 0.52 -1.77 19.54
N TYR A 278 1.43 -2.59 19.04
CA TYR A 278 2.85 -2.59 19.36
C TYR A 278 3.69 -2.21 18.15
N ARG A 279 4.73 -1.45 18.39
CA ARG A 279 5.87 -1.32 17.49
C ARG A 279 6.84 -2.45 17.78
N ILE A 280 7.26 -3.15 16.73
CA ILE A 280 8.29 -4.19 16.78
C ILE A 280 9.56 -3.63 16.15
N ILE A 281 10.68 -3.80 16.83
CA ILE A 281 12.00 -3.43 16.33
C ILE A 281 12.76 -4.72 16.03
N PHE A 282 13.14 -4.92 14.78
CA PHE A 282 13.91 -6.07 14.31
C PHE A 282 15.40 -5.73 14.37
N HIS A 283 16.13 -6.24 15.36
CA HIS A 283 17.53 -5.87 15.62
C HIS A 283 18.51 -6.41 14.60
N GLN A 284 18.19 -7.52 13.93
CA GLN A 284 19.02 -8.11 12.90
C GLN A 284 18.77 -7.57 11.49
N VAL A 285 17.67 -6.86 11.28
CA VAL A 285 17.44 -6.14 10.03
C VAL A 285 18.24 -4.84 10.08
N SER A 286 19.44 -4.85 9.51
CA SER A 286 20.13 -3.59 9.24
C SER A 286 19.29 -2.83 8.21
N GLY A 287 18.53 -1.85 8.67
CA GLY A 287 17.76 -0.99 7.80
C GLY A 287 18.66 -0.44 6.69
N GLY A 288 18.44 -0.90 5.45
CA GLY A 288 19.27 -0.53 4.31
C GLY A 288 19.33 0.98 4.11
N SER A 289 20.37 1.45 3.46
CA SER A 289 20.44 2.84 3.01
C SER A 289 19.35 3.12 2.01
N TYR A 290 18.72 4.30 2.10
CA TYR A 290 17.67 4.72 1.17
C TYR A 290 17.66 6.22 0.97
N TYR A 291 17.14 6.63 -0.18
CA TYR A 291 16.85 8.01 -0.55
C TYR A 291 15.35 8.22 -0.68
N VAL A 292 14.88 9.40 -0.38
CA VAL A 292 13.51 9.82 -0.65
C VAL A 292 13.52 10.69 -1.91
N LEU A 293 13.18 10.11 -3.05
CA LEU A 293 13.03 10.81 -4.31
C LEU A 293 11.64 11.45 -4.38
N LYS A 294 11.58 12.78 -4.41
CA LYS A 294 10.32 13.51 -4.46
C LYS A 294 10.34 14.67 -5.44
N GLY A 295 9.18 14.99 -6.00
CA GLY A 295 9.04 16.09 -6.95
C GLY A 295 7.70 16.12 -7.63
N ASN A 296 7.66 16.71 -8.81
CA ASN A 296 6.45 16.77 -9.63
C ASN A 296 6.78 16.30 -11.06
N VAL A 297 5.81 15.68 -11.70
CA VAL A 297 5.81 15.49 -13.15
C VAL A 297 5.05 16.66 -13.75
N LEU A 298 5.79 17.56 -14.37
CA LEU A 298 5.29 18.80 -14.96
C LEU A 298 4.77 18.55 -16.39
N ASN A 299 3.85 19.41 -16.86
CA ASN A 299 3.24 19.32 -18.18
C ASN A 299 2.53 17.98 -18.46
N SER A 300 2.01 17.35 -17.44
CA SER A 300 1.25 16.08 -17.54
C SER A 300 -0.17 16.26 -18.09
N GLU A 301 -0.67 17.50 -18.19
CA GLU A 301 -2.00 17.85 -18.73
C GLU A 301 -2.00 18.03 -20.25
N VAL A 302 -1.15 17.27 -20.94
CA VAL A 302 -1.06 17.30 -22.41
C VAL A 302 -2.32 16.69 -22.99
N ALA A 303 -3.04 17.47 -23.79
CA ALA A 303 -4.31 17.13 -24.45
C ALA A 303 -5.60 17.31 -23.60
N GLY A 304 -5.62 18.16 -22.55
CA GLY A 304 -6.88 18.65 -21.94
C GLY A 304 -7.65 17.66 -21.08
N LYS A 305 -7.12 16.44 -20.87
CA LYS A 305 -7.60 15.51 -19.84
C LYS A 305 -6.44 15.05 -19.00
N PRO A 306 -6.55 15.06 -17.67
CA PRO A 306 -5.53 14.48 -16.81
C PRO A 306 -5.40 12.99 -17.15
N GLY A 307 -4.37 12.61 -17.91
CA GLY A 307 -4.03 11.23 -18.20
C GLY A 307 -3.30 10.60 -17.01
N GLU A 308 -3.35 9.30 -16.89
CA GLU A 308 -2.56 8.56 -15.91
C GLU A 308 -1.07 8.73 -16.23
N ILE A 309 -0.28 9.10 -15.22
CA ILE A 309 1.17 9.22 -15.36
C ILE A 309 1.78 7.93 -14.82
N LYS A 310 2.42 7.16 -15.68
CA LYS A 310 3.14 5.94 -15.32
C LYS A 310 4.64 6.24 -15.18
N MET A 311 5.23 5.86 -14.06
CA MET A 311 6.66 5.92 -13.81
C MET A 311 7.19 4.51 -13.61
N VAL A 312 8.17 4.12 -14.41
CA VAL A 312 8.84 2.82 -14.32
C VAL A 312 10.31 3.05 -13.96
N ILE A 313 10.77 2.41 -12.91
CA ILE A 313 12.15 2.49 -12.44
C ILE A 313 12.82 1.15 -12.65
N THR A 314 13.94 1.14 -13.36
CA THR A 314 14.73 -0.06 -13.67
C THR A 314 16.15 0.10 -13.15
N ASN A 315 16.67 -0.90 -12.46
CA ASN A 315 18.07 -0.91 -12.04
C ASN A 315 18.97 -1.13 -13.26
N LYS A 316 19.89 -0.20 -13.52
CA LYS A 316 20.76 -0.25 -14.70
C LYS A 316 21.74 -1.40 -14.71
N LYS A 317 22.24 -1.81 -13.55
CA LYS A 317 23.21 -2.88 -13.41
C LYS A 317 22.59 -4.26 -13.58
N THR A 318 21.48 -4.52 -12.91
CA THR A 318 20.81 -5.82 -12.93
C THR A 318 19.79 -5.96 -14.05
N LYS A 319 19.36 -4.84 -14.67
CA LYS A 319 18.27 -4.75 -15.64
C LYS A 319 16.90 -5.17 -15.05
N ASN A 320 16.82 -5.38 -13.78
CA ASN A 320 15.58 -5.76 -13.12
C ASN A 320 14.70 -4.53 -12.89
N LEU A 321 13.40 -4.75 -12.98
CA LEU A 321 12.40 -3.77 -12.56
C LEU A 321 12.60 -3.47 -11.07
N TYR A 322 12.74 -2.18 -10.73
CA TYR A 322 12.78 -1.73 -9.35
C TYR A 322 11.37 -1.44 -8.83
N GLY A 323 10.56 -0.73 -9.61
CA GLY A 323 9.16 -0.45 -9.26
C GLY A 323 8.39 0.20 -10.41
N LYS A 324 7.06 0.10 -10.33
CA LYS A 324 6.11 0.80 -11.19
C LYS A 324 5.19 1.62 -10.31
N TYR A 325 4.92 2.85 -10.72
CA TYR A 325 4.13 3.79 -9.93
C TYR A 325 3.16 4.55 -10.82
N ASN A 326 1.92 4.63 -10.38
CA ASN A 326 0.91 5.47 -11.00
C ASN A 326 0.81 6.79 -10.24
N ILE A 327 1.20 7.87 -10.90
CA ILE A 327 1.23 9.21 -10.30
C ILE A 327 -0.06 9.94 -10.67
N SER A 328 -0.84 10.34 -9.66
CA SER A 328 -2.11 11.02 -9.89
C SER A 328 -1.92 12.43 -10.47
N PRO A 329 -2.45 12.70 -11.65
CA PRO A 329 -2.46 14.05 -12.23
C PRO A 329 -3.30 15.03 -11.39
N ARG A 330 -4.33 14.55 -10.66
CA ARG A 330 -5.14 15.38 -9.75
C ARG A 330 -4.32 15.97 -8.60
N LYS A 331 -3.19 15.37 -8.26
CA LYS A 331 -2.22 15.89 -7.29
C LYS A 331 -1.14 16.76 -7.94
N LYS A 332 -1.38 17.30 -9.14
CA LYS A 332 -0.41 18.08 -9.93
C LYS A 332 0.88 17.29 -10.23
N GLY A 333 0.75 15.99 -10.45
CA GLY A 333 1.88 15.11 -10.75
C GLY A 333 2.87 14.94 -9.60
N LYS A 334 2.50 15.26 -8.35
CA LYS A 334 3.37 15.04 -7.19
C LYS A 334 3.67 13.58 -6.98
N TYR A 335 4.91 13.28 -6.71
CA TYR A 335 5.36 11.95 -6.32
C TYR A 335 6.32 11.99 -5.14
N CYS A 336 6.38 10.91 -4.39
CA CYS A 336 7.33 10.69 -3.31
C CYS A 336 7.60 9.19 -3.24
N LEU A 337 8.80 8.80 -3.61
CA LEU A 337 9.21 7.40 -3.74
C LEU A 337 10.45 7.17 -2.91
N VAL A 338 10.68 5.94 -2.58
CA VAL A 338 11.90 5.56 -1.92
C VAL A 338 12.75 4.68 -2.83
N VAL A 339 14.03 5.01 -2.86
CA VAL A 339 15.00 4.35 -3.75
C VAL A 339 16.21 3.94 -2.94
N THR A 340 16.64 2.69 -3.08
CA THR A 340 17.90 2.20 -2.48
C THR A 340 19.12 2.71 -3.25
N PRO A 341 20.33 2.69 -2.67
CA PRO A 341 21.55 3.02 -3.41
C PRO A 341 21.69 2.19 -4.68
N GLY A 342 21.98 2.84 -5.79
CA GLY A 342 22.11 2.18 -7.09
C GLY A 342 22.06 3.18 -8.25
N GLU A 343 22.17 2.67 -9.46
CA GLU A 343 21.98 3.41 -10.70
C GLU A 343 20.68 2.95 -11.37
N TYR A 344 19.84 3.91 -11.74
CA TYR A 344 18.50 3.65 -12.23
C TYR A 344 18.21 4.40 -13.52
N SER A 345 17.44 3.76 -14.38
CA SER A 345 16.73 4.39 -15.50
C SER A 345 15.28 4.61 -15.05
N ILE A 346 14.81 5.83 -15.16
CA ILE A 346 13.44 6.24 -14.82
C ILE A 346 12.75 6.60 -16.13
N GLU A 347 11.70 5.86 -16.45
CA GLU A 347 10.85 6.11 -17.62
C GLU A 347 9.50 6.65 -17.16
N ILE A 348 9.07 7.78 -17.72
CA ILE A 348 7.80 8.43 -17.39
C ILE A 348 6.98 8.59 -18.66
N SER A 349 5.76 8.09 -18.63
CA SER A 349 4.83 8.14 -19.75
C SER A 349 3.43 8.62 -19.34
N THR A 350 2.76 9.31 -20.22
CA THR A 350 1.34 9.68 -20.13
C THR A 350 0.75 9.80 -21.53
N PRO A 351 -0.55 9.52 -21.74
CA PRO A 351 -1.19 9.71 -23.03
C PRO A 351 -1.00 11.14 -23.58
N GLY A 352 -0.58 11.27 -24.83
CA GLY A 352 -0.40 12.58 -25.49
C GLY A 352 0.96 13.24 -25.27
N ALA A 353 1.86 12.67 -24.48
CA ALA A 353 3.24 13.14 -24.33
C ALA A 353 4.27 12.13 -24.84
N LYS A 354 5.46 12.64 -25.17
CA LYS A 354 6.62 11.78 -25.44
C LYS A 354 7.08 11.14 -24.13
N THR A 355 7.37 9.86 -24.18
CA THR A 355 7.99 9.17 -23.04
C THR A 355 9.32 9.83 -22.68
N LEU A 356 9.46 10.22 -21.42
CA LEU A 356 10.70 10.76 -20.86
C LEU A 356 11.51 9.62 -20.24
N THR A 357 12.79 9.54 -20.58
CA THR A 357 13.73 8.62 -19.91
C THR A 357 14.87 9.42 -19.32
N GLU A 358 15.09 9.32 -18.02
CA GLU A 358 16.22 9.91 -17.33
C GLU A 358 16.96 8.88 -16.49
N GLU A 359 18.25 9.12 -16.27
CA GLU A 359 19.11 8.30 -15.43
C GLU A 359 19.43 9.00 -14.13
N LEU A 360 19.25 8.30 -13.01
CA LEU A 360 19.62 8.81 -11.69
C LEU A 360 20.56 7.83 -10.99
N SER A 361 21.49 8.39 -10.21
CA SER A 361 22.46 7.64 -9.43
C SER A 361 22.39 8.04 -7.96
N PHE A 362 22.27 7.04 -7.09
CA PHE A 362 22.23 7.17 -5.64
C PHE A 362 23.41 6.38 -5.06
N THR A 363 24.50 7.05 -4.72
CA THR A 363 25.80 6.40 -4.50
C THR A 363 26.19 6.21 -3.04
N ASP A 364 25.69 7.05 -2.13
CA ASP A 364 26.03 6.92 -0.71
C ASP A 364 25.29 5.75 -0.08
N LYS A 365 26.05 4.74 0.31
CA LYS A 365 25.54 3.51 0.96
C LYS A 365 25.23 3.69 2.45
N ASN A 366 25.52 4.84 3.03
CA ASN A 366 25.28 5.14 4.44
C ASN A 366 24.13 6.13 4.64
N THR A 367 23.54 6.62 3.56
CA THR A 367 22.46 7.60 3.59
C THR A 367 21.16 6.97 4.10
N ARG A 368 20.51 7.67 5.02
CA ARG A 368 19.24 7.23 5.61
C ARG A 368 18.19 8.32 5.45
N GLY A 369 17.43 8.26 4.35
CA GLY A 369 16.32 9.17 4.09
C GLY A 369 16.74 10.55 3.57
N GLU A 370 17.91 10.66 2.93
CA GLU A 370 18.27 11.87 2.20
C GLU A 370 17.22 12.18 1.14
N ILE A 371 16.75 13.42 1.16
CA ILE A 371 15.74 13.87 0.22
C ILE A 371 16.41 14.34 -1.06
N VAL A 372 16.13 13.65 -2.16
CA VAL A 372 16.50 14.07 -3.50
C VAL A 372 15.28 14.70 -4.16
N ALA A 373 15.29 16.02 -4.30
CA ALA A 373 14.23 16.75 -4.99
C ALA A 373 14.49 16.76 -6.50
N LYS A 374 13.55 16.24 -7.29
CA LYS A 374 13.67 16.18 -8.75
C LYS A 374 12.31 16.40 -9.38
N ASP A 375 12.18 17.35 -10.28
CA ASP A 375 11.02 17.51 -11.14
C ASP A 375 11.32 16.92 -12.53
N PHE A 376 10.31 16.30 -13.14
CA PHE A 376 10.38 15.77 -14.50
C PHE A 376 9.42 16.57 -15.38
N SER A 377 9.88 17.01 -16.56
CA SER A 377 9.07 17.79 -17.50
C SER A 377 8.75 16.96 -18.74
N LEU A 378 7.47 16.71 -19.01
CA LEU A 378 7.00 16.01 -20.18
C LEU A 378 6.83 16.98 -21.36
N VAL A 379 7.06 16.50 -22.58
CA VAL A 379 6.91 17.24 -23.85
C VAL A 379 5.72 16.67 -24.62
N SER A 380 4.83 17.57 -25.08
CA SER A 380 3.68 17.17 -25.92
C SER A 380 4.08 16.51 -27.23
N ASN A 381 3.31 15.52 -27.68
CA ASN A 381 3.44 14.94 -29.00
C ASN A 381 3.04 15.93 -30.13
N SER A 382 2.34 17.03 -29.80
CA SER A 382 1.83 18.00 -30.77
C SER A 382 2.80 19.16 -31.09
N GLU A 383 3.96 19.23 -30.44
CA GLU A 383 5.02 20.15 -30.86
C GLU A 383 5.76 19.59 -32.08
N ALA A 384 5.19 19.84 -33.27
CA ALA A 384 5.99 19.80 -34.49
C ALA A 384 7.14 20.82 -34.38
N PRO A 385 8.33 20.55 -34.95
CA PRO A 385 9.41 21.53 -34.94
C PRO A 385 8.87 22.80 -35.61
N LYS A 386 9.01 23.93 -34.97
CA LYS A 386 8.79 25.24 -35.58
C LYS A 386 9.81 25.37 -36.67
N ASP A 387 9.39 25.13 -37.91
CA ASP A 387 10.18 25.49 -39.08
C ASP A 387 10.58 26.97 -38.95
N GLU A 388 11.86 27.23 -39.01
CA GLU A 388 12.40 28.59 -39.12
C GLU A 388 11.70 29.27 -40.31
N ILE A 389 10.84 30.22 -40.03
CA ILE A 389 10.29 31.11 -41.04
C ILE A 389 11.47 31.95 -41.56
N LYS A 390 12.08 31.47 -42.63
CA LYS A 390 12.99 32.31 -43.45
C LYS A 390 12.22 33.54 -43.90
N ALA A 391 12.65 34.71 -43.42
CA ALA A 391 12.17 35.99 -43.87
C ALA A 391 12.29 36.06 -45.42
N PRO A 392 11.25 36.52 -46.15
CA PRO A 392 11.34 36.69 -47.58
C PRO A 392 12.36 37.78 -47.92
N ALA A 393 13.29 37.42 -48.82
CA ALA A 393 14.30 38.33 -49.35
C ALA A 393 13.61 39.55 -49.99
N SER A 394 14.02 40.75 -49.55
CA SER A 394 13.63 42.01 -50.14
C SER A 394 14.18 42.08 -51.57
N SER A 395 13.31 41.90 -52.55
CA SER A 395 13.62 42.23 -53.95
C SER A 395 13.47 43.75 -54.14
N GLY A 396 14.60 44.45 -54.20
CA GLY A 396 14.66 45.78 -54.68
C GLY A 396 14.25 45.79 -56.20
N LYS A 397 13.39 46.70 -56.55
CA LYS A 397 13.29 47.18 -57.93
C LYS A 397 13.23 48.73 -57.92
N ASP A 398 14.26 49.19 -58.51
CA ASP A 398 14.53 50.56 -58.90
C ASP A 398 13.48 51.08 -59.90
N GLN A 399 13.27 52.39 -59.80
CA GLN A 399 13.08 53.41 -60.84
C GLN A 399 11.91 53.28 -61.84
N GLN A 400 11.24 54.25 -62.13
CA GLN A 400 11.56 55.54 -62.77
C GLN A 400 10.30 56.37 -63.02
N LYS A 401 10.44 57.70 -62.75
CA LYS A 401 10.07 58.90 -63.48
C LYS A 401 8.84 58.93 -64.42
N LYS A 402 8.09 59.98 -64.20
CA LYS A 402 7.60 61.10 -65.10
C LYS A 402 6.07 61.21 -64.99
N LYS A 403 5.56 62.29 -64.69
CA LYS A 403 5.40 63.71 -64.95
C LYS A 403 4.63 64.36 -63.81
#